data_d113756af60a44782443fb3623a355b4
#
_entry.id   d113756af60a44782443fb3623a355b4
#
_cell.length_a   1.000
_cell.length_b   1.000
_cell.length_c   1.000
_cell.angle_alpha   90.00
_cell.angle_beta   90.00
_cell.angle_gamma   90.00
#
_symmetry.space_group_name_H-M   'P 1'
#
loop_
_entity.id
_entity.type
_entity.pdbx_description
1 polymer ?
#
loop_
_entity_poly.entity_id
_entity_poly.type
_entity_poly.pdbx_seq_one_letter_code
_entity_poly.pdbx_strand_id
1 'polypeptide(L)'
;MTTTRTRMYAGAAAAATALSLLAGATSATAESSEPEPTAGAAPDPATARADLPPATTGFCAFTPMADQTYSTWVGLPPDPKRPRQWGADLVTLETNQGKITIVLDRTKAPCAVESFVFLVKQGYFNKTKCHRLTAYHTPPYALSVLQCGDPLGTGWGDPGYWFRDEFKGVNALPNWPDFPDGSRKNYVRGTLAMANAGPDTNGSQFFLVYDDSRLRPDYTVFGRVTAPGMAVLDKIAKAGVKPGEEYYPEDGAPALPVRIMTARRGGA
;
A
#
# COMPACT_ATOMS: atom_id res chain seq x y z
N MET A 1 -23.87 -50.72 -22.61
CA MET A 1 -22.92 -51.70 -22.13
C MET A 1 -21.69 -50.96 -21.67
N THR A 2 -21.56 -50.85 -20.41
CA THR A 2 -20.53 -51.40 -19.48
C THR A 2 -19.56 -50.30 -19.09
N THR A 3 -19.18 -50.03 -17.93
CA THR A 3 -19.38 -50.48 -16.54
C THR A 3 -18.74 -49.45 -15.61
N THR A 4 -19.49 -49.09 -14.58
CA THR A 4 -19.08 -48.28 -13.44
C THR A 4 -18.04 -49.05 -12.62
N ARG A 5 -16.98 -48.41 -12.14
CA ARG A 5 -16.12 -48.89 -11.07
C ARG A 5 -15.99 -47.87 -9.95
N THR A 6 -16.79 -48.07 -8.95
CA THR A 6 -16.69 -47.53 -7.59
C THR A 6 -15.46 -48.14 -6.88
N ARG A 7 -14.60 -47.34 -6.27
CA ARG A 7 -13.63 -47.80 -5.28
C ARG A 7 -13.93 -47.14 -3.94
N MET A 8 -14.40 -47.96 -3.02
CA MET A 8 -14.44 -47.71 -1.59
C MET A 8 -13.01 -47.81 -1.01
N TYR A 9 -12.68 -46.95 -0.09
CA TYR A 9 -11.60 -47.14 0.85
C TYR A 9 -12.17 -47.14 2.27
N ALA A 10 -11.96 -48.29 2.93
CA ALA A 10 -12.35 -48.55 4.28
C ALA A 10 -11.40 -47.88 5.29
N GLY A 11 -11.96 -47.53 6.43
CA GLY A 11 -11.23 -47.02 7.56
C GLY A 11 -10.45 -48.08 8.35
N ALA A 12 -9.47 -47.61 9.10
CA ALA A 12 -8.89 -48.38 10.20
C ALA A 12 -8.64 -47.46 11.39
N ALA A 13 -9.32 -47.77 12.48
CA ALA A 13 -9.06 -47.23 13.81
C ALA A 13 -8.03 -48.13 14.50
N ALA A 14 -7.14 -47.55 15.31
CA ALA A 14 -6.36 -48.28 16.34
C ALA A 14 -5.98 -47.31 17.46
N ALA A 15 -6.41 -47.51 18.48
CA ALA A 15 -6.36 -47.90 19.87
C ALA A 15 -5.17 -47.28 20.63
N ALA A 16 -5.55 -46.71 21.78
CA ALA A 16 -4.70 -46.14 22.82
C ALA A 16 -4.00 -47.26 23.62
N THR A 17 -2.77 -47.00 24.07
CA THR A 17 -2.19 -47.64 25.25
C THR A 17 -1.44 -46.61 26.08
N ALA A 18 -1.89 -46.47 27.31
CA ALA A 18 -1.22 -45.76 28.38
C ALA A 18 -0.14 -46.66 29.00
N LEU A 19 1.00 -46.09 29.37
CA LEU A 19 1.87 -46.71 30.38
C LEU A 19 2.59 -45.63 31.21
N SER A 20 2.72 -45.95 32.47
CA SER A 20 2.92 -45.16 33.66
C SER A 20 4.40 -44.80 33.97
N LEU A 21 4.58 -43.69 34.65
CA LEU A 21 5.44 -43.35 35.80
C LEU A 21 6.88 -43.89 35.86
N LEU A 22 7.84 -42.93 35.87
CA LEU A 22 8.99 -43.00 36.78
C LEU A 22 9.44 -41.58 37.16
N ALA A 23 9.42 -41.34 38.47
CA ALA A 23 9.90 -40.09 39.07
C ALA A 23 11.42 -40.06 39.08
N GLY A 24 11.99 -38.97 38.60
CA GLY A 24 13.41 -38.62 38.75
C GLY A 24 13.53 -37.17 39.22
N ALA A 25 13.85 -37.02 40.51
CA ALA A 25 14.18 -35.71 41.07
C ALA A 25 15.55 -35.27 40.58
N THR A 26 15.62 -34.11 39.87
CA THR A 26 16.84 -33.40 39.61
C THR A 26 16.69 -31.95 40.09
N SER A 27 17.70 -31.51 40.80
CA SER A 27 17.88 -30.25 41.50
C SER A 27 17.60 -29.03 40.60
N ALA A 28 16.72 -28.15 41.07
CA ALA A 28 16.52 -26.84 40.48
C ALA A 28 17.70 -25.93 40.82
N THR A 29 18.50 -25.58 39.81
CA THR A 29 19.34 -24.40 39.85
C THR A 29 18.46 -23.19 39.62
N ALA A 30 18.44 -22.27 40.58
CA ALA A 30 17.73 -20.99 40.47
C ALA A 30 18.40 -20.15 39.37
N GLU A 31 17.76 -20.05 38.22
CA GLU A 31 18.07 -19.12 37.15
C GLU A 31 17.45 -17.77 37.54
N SER A 32 18.28 -16.77 37.75
CA SER A 32 17.90 -15.40 38.04
C SER A 32 17.13 -14.84 36.84
N SER A 33 15.82 -14.71 36.98
CA SER A 33 14.99 -13.98 35.99
C SER A 33 15.36 -12.51 36.04
N GLU A 34 16.01 -12.01 34.97
CA GLU A 34 16.03 -10.59 34.67
C GLU A 34 14.57 -10.10 34.50
N PRO A 35 14.24 -8.90 35.02
CA PRO A 35 12.90 -8.37 34.83
C PRO A 35 12.68 -8.06 33.34
N GLU A 36 11.69 -8.68 32.72
CA GLU A 36 11.21 -8.27 31.39
C GLU A 36 10.91 -6.76 31.39
N PRO A 37 11.31 -6.02 30.34
CA PRO A 37 10.92 -4.62 30.23
C PRO A 37 9.39 -4.57 30.14
N THR A 38 8.77 -3.93 31.14
CA THR A 38 7.34 -3.61 31.14
C THR A 38 7.04 -2.85 29.86
N ALA A 39 6.30 -3.49 28.95
CA ALA A 39 5.74 -2.81 27.79
C ALA A 39 4.94 -1.62 28.33
N GLY A 40 5.39 -0.40 28.04
CA GLY A 40 4.63 0.79 28.38
C GLY A 40 3.22 0.63 27.82
N ALA A 41 2.23 0.84 28.68
CA ALA A 41 0.83 0.81 28.29
C ALA A 41 0.65 1.71 27.05
N ALA A 42 0.05 1.18 25.99
CA ALA A 42 -0.30 2.00 24.84
C ALA A 42 -1.15 3.19 25.35
N PRO A 43 -0.89 4.41 24.88
CA PRO A 43 -1.67 5.57 25.31
C PRO A 43 -3.15 5.32 25.01
N ASP A 44 -3.99 5.71 25.95
CA ASP A 44 -5.46 5.62 25.81
C ASP A 44 -5.87 6.34 24.51
N PRO A 45 -6.59 5.68 23.59
CA PRO A 45 -7.04 6.30 22.34
C PRO A 45 -7.92 7.55 22.56
N ALA A 46 -8.50 7.73 23.73
CA ALA A 46 -9.22 8.94 24.09
C ALA A 46 -8.30 10.12 24.38
N THR A 47 -7.09 9.91 24.92
CA THR A 47 -6.09 10.95 25.17
C THR A 47 -5.36 11.39 23.90
N ALA A 48 -5.19 10.49 22.93
CA ALA A 48 -4.57 10.81 21.63
C ALA A 48 -5.41 11.78 20.77
N ARG A 49 -6.71 11.92 21.07
CA ARG A 49 -7.63 12.83 20.34
C ARG A 49 -7.51 14.30 20.73
N ALA A 50 -6.97 14.61 21.92
CA ALA A 50 -6.98 15.98 22.45
C ALA A 50 -5.93 16.91 21.83
N ASP A 51 -4.88 16.35 21.16
CA ASP A 51 -3.70 17.10 20.72
C ASP A 51 -3.53 17.17 19.21
N LEU A 52 -4.50 16.72 18.41
CA LEU A 52 -4.40 16.82 16.94
C LEU A 52 -4.61 18.28 16.51
N PRO A 53 -3.77 18.81 15.61
CA PRO A 53 -4.00 20.15 15.08
C PRO A 53 -5.32 20.20 14.29
N PRO A 54 -5.95 21.37 14.17
CA PRO A 54 -7.11 21.52 13.30
C PRO A 54 -6.74 21.25 11.84
N ALA A 55 -7.75 20.95 11.00
CA ALA A 55 -7.56 20.89 9.55
C ALA A 55 -6.92 22.19 9.04
N THR A 56 -6.09 22.08 8.02
CA THR A 56 -5.50 23.26 7.36
C THR A 56 -6.59 24.05 6.63
N THR A 57 -6.42 25.37 6.54
CA THR A 57 -7.41 26.29 5.92
C THR A 57 -6.99 26.77 4.53
N GLY A 58 -5.99 26.13 3.94
CA GLY A 58 -5.50 26.46 2.60
C GLY A 58 -6.33 25.81 1.50
N PHE A 59 -5.71 25.67 0.33
CA PHE A 59 -6.38 25.12 -0.87
C PHE A 59 -6.70 23.64 -0.74
N CYS A 60 -5.83 22.86 -0.11
CA CYS A 60 -5.93 21.40 -0.06
C CYS A 60 -6.76 20.89 1.13
N ALA A 61 -6.86 21.67 2.20
CA ALA A 61 -7.63 21.36 3.40
C ALA A 61 -7.26 19.98 3.99
N PHE A 62 -5.97 19.77 4.29
CA PHE A 62 -5.51 18.56 4.95
C PHE A 62 -6.15 18.39 6.31
N THR A 63 -6.85 17.29 6.53
CA THR A 63 -7.68 17.05 7.72
C THR A 63 -7.09 15.91 8.54
N PRO A 64 -6.67 16.14 9.79
CA PRO A 64 -6.24 15.06 10.67
C PRO A 64 -7.34 14.03 10.87
N MET A 65 -6.96 12.76 10.85
CA MET A 65 -7.87 11.65 11.13
C MET A 65 -8.17 11.60 12.63
N ALA A 66 -9.44 11.36 12.97
CA ALA A 66 -9.84 11.20 14.37
C ALA A 66 -9.30 9.91 14.99
N ASP A 67 -9.16 8.85 14.17
CA ASP A 67 -8.55 7.58 14.57
C ASP A 67 -7.12 7.52 14.04
N GLN A 68 -6.15 7.41 14.92
CA GLN A 68 -4.71 7.35 14.63
C GLN A 68 -4.13 5.95 14.89
N THR A 69 -4.97 4.93 15.04
CA THR A 69 -4.54 3.56 15.40
C THR A 69 -3.51 2.99 14.44
N TYR A 70 -3.65 3.26 13.14
CA TYR A 70 -2.74 2.79 12.11
C TYR A 70 -1.86 3.89 11.52
N SER A 71 -1.87 5.07 12.13
CA SER A 71 -1.19 6.23 11.59
C SER A 71 0.27 6.31 12.00
N THR A 72 1.10 6.78 11.07
CA THR A 72 2.47 7.22 11.34
C THR A 72 2.51 8.74 11.17
N TRP A 73 2.26 9.45 12.26
CA TRP A 73 2.12 10.90 12.22
C TRP A 73 3.46 11.61 12.00
N VAL A 74 3.53 12.47 11.00
CA VAL A 74 4.69 13.32 10.69
C VAL A 74 4.33 14.80 10.51
N GLY A 75 3.14 15.19 10.97
CA GLY A 75 2.59 16.52 10.80
C GLY A 75 1.73 16.68 9.56
N LEU A 76 1.19 17.89 9.35
CA LEU A 76 0.42 18.23 8.17
C LEU A 76 1.30 18.84 7.08
N PRO A 77 1.00 18.58 5.79
CA PRO A 77 1.66 19.27 4.68
C PRO A 77 1.40 20.79 4.72
N PRO A 78 2.32 21.61 4.17
CA PRO A 78 2.04 23.03 3.91
C PRO A 78 0.80 23.15 3.01
N ASP A 79 -0.10 24.08 3.37
CA ASP A 79 -1.34 24.28 2.62
C ASP A 79 -1.57 25.77 2.31
N PRO A 80 -0.85 26.32 1.31
CA PRO A 80 -1.04 27.71 0.90
C PRO A 80 -2.41 27.88 0.20
N LYS A 81 -3.02 29.07 0.35
CA LYS A 81 -4.28 29.40 -0.35
C LYS A 81 -4.17 29.31 -1.88
N ARG A 82 -2.95 29.46 -2.42
CA ARG A 82 -2.63 29.36 -3.85
C ARG A 82 -1.43 28.44 -4.01
N PRO A 83 -1.62 27.12 -4.09
CA PRO A 83 -0.53 26.19 -4.32
C PRO A 83 0.04 26.34 -5.72
N ARG A 84 1.27 25.92 -5.90
CA ARG A 84 1.87 25.84 -7.23
C ARG A 84 1.13 24.76 -8.05
N GLN A 85 0.50 25.19 -9.14
CA GLN A 85 -0.29 24.34 -10.05
C GLN A 85 0.38 24.15 -11.42
N TRP A 86 1.70 24.32 -11.49
CA TRP A 86 2.48 24.15 -12.72
C TRP A 86 3.79 23.43 -12.45
N GLY A 87 4.35 22.86 -13.52
CA GLY A 87 5.61 22.12 -13.48
C GLY A 87 5.46 20.72 -12.92
N ALA A 88 6.58 20.04 -12.91
CA ALA A 88 6.71 18.69 -12.40
C ALA A 88 7.77 18.64 -11.29
N ASP A 89 7.61 17.69 -10.38
CA ASP A 89 8.61 17.32 -9.41
C ASP A 89 9.10 15.90 -9.72
N LEU A 90 10.41 15.68 -9.66
CA LEU A 90 10.99 14.35 -9.77
C LEU A 90 11.17 13.76 -8.37
N VAL A 91 10.75 12.54 -8.19
CA VAL A 91 11.05 11.76 -7.00
C VAL A 91 11.64 10.41 -7.40
N THR A 92 12.72 10.02 -6.77
CA THR A 92 13.32 8.70 -6.94
C THR A 92 13.06 7.86 -5.69
N LEU A 93 12.38 6.74 -5.87
CA LEU A 93 12.25 5.68 -4.89
C LEU A 93 13.42 4.71 -5.09
N GLU A 94 14.39 4.76 -4.21
CA GLU A 94 15.51 3.82 -4.19
C GLU A 94 15.02 2.53 -3.55
N THR A 95 14.76 1.50 -4.34
CA THR A 95 14.27 0.23 -3.83
C THR A 95 15.36 -0.84 -3.82
N ASN A 96 15.16 -1.90 -3.04
CA ASN A 96 16.01 -3.10 -3.08
C ASN A 96 15.96 -3.84 -4.44
N GLN A 97 15.02 -3.47 -5.34
CA GLN A 97 14.89 -4.05 -6.68
C GLN A 97 15.47 -3.17 -7.78
N GLY A 98 15.80 -1.92 -7.48
CA GLY A 98 16.30 -0.89 -8.38
C GLY A 98 15.63 0.47 -8.14
N LYS A 99 16.03 1.47 -8.92
CA LYS A 99 15.50 2.83 -8.81
C LYS A 99 14.21 2.97 -9.61
N ILE A 100 13.15 3.42 -8.95
CA ILE A 100 11.89 3.79 -9.60
C ILE A 100 11.78 5.31 -9.52
N THR A 101 12.05 5.98 -10.65
CA THR A 101 11.87 7.44 -10.73
C THR A 101 10.47 7.75 -11.23
N ILE A 102 9.79 8.66 -10.55
CA ILE A 102 8.45 9.13 -10.83
C ILE A 102 8.46 10.63 -11.10
N VAL A 103 7.61 11.06 -12.02
CA VAL A 103 7.35 12.46 -12.35
C VAL A 103 6.00 12.82 -11.77
N LEU A 104 5.97 13.71 -10.81
CA LEU A 104 4.76 14.24 -10.18
C LEU A 104 4.26 15.45 -10.95
N ASP A 105 2.98 15.52 -11.27
CA ASP A 105 2.39 16.55 -12.12
C ASP A 105 1.43 17.46 -11.34
N ARG A 106 1.90 18.62 -10.93
CA ARG A 106 1.12 19.62 -10.20
C ARG A 106 -0.04 20.21 -11.01
N THR A 107 -0.01 20.08 -12.32
CA THR A 107 -1.12 20.56 -13.15
C THR A 107 -2.35 19.66 -13.06
N LYS A 108 -2.15 18.41 -12.67
CA LYS A 108 -3.19 17.39 -12.52
C LYS A 108 -3.74 17.32 -11.11
N ALA A 109 -2.85 17.30 -10.11
CA ALA A 109 -3.22 17.08 -8.72
C ALA A 109 -2.24 17.80 -7.77
N PRO A 110 -2.37 19.13 -7.61
CA PRO A 110 -1.47 19.91 -6.77
C PRO A 110 -1.44 19.49 -5.31
N CYS A 111 -2.58 19.05 -4.74
CA CYS A 111 -2.66 18.62 -3.34
C CYS A 111 -2.00 17.26 -3.12
N ALA A 112 -2.24 16.29 -4.00
CA ALA A 112 -1.57 15.00 -3.94
C ALA A 112 -0.05 15.15 -4.10
N VAL A 113 0.41 16.01 -5.00
CA VAL A 113 1.84 16.28 -5.17
C VAL A 113 2.41 17.00 -3.94
N GLU A 114 1.70 17.95 -3.32
CA GLU A 114 2.17 18.62 -2.11
C GLU A 114 2.31 17.65 -0.94
N SER A 115 1.28 16.82 -0.70
CA SER A 115 1.30 15.77 0.31
C SER A 115 2.46 14.78 0.07
N PHE A 116 2.58 14.27 -1.15
CA PHE A 116 3.62 13.29 -1.48
C PHE A 116 5.04 13.85 -1.29
N VAL A 117 5.29 15.08 -1.77
CA VAL A 117 6.59 15.76 -1.59
C VAL A 117 6.89 16.05 -0.12
N PHE A 118 5.88 16.43 0.66
CA PHE A 118 6.01 16.59 2.10
C PHE A 118 6.43 15.28 2.77
N LEU A 119 5.71 14.18 2.51
CA LEU A 119 6.02 12.87 3.06
C LEU A 119 7.43 12.37 2.66
N VAL A 120 7.85 12.61 1.42
CA VAL A 120 9.24 12.35 0.97
C VAL A 120 10.26 13.14 1.81
N LYS A 121 10.02 14.43 2.06
CA LYS A 121 10.91 15.28 2.86
C LYS A 121 10.99 14.82 4.32
N GLN A 122 9.89 14.32 4.88
CA GLN A 122 9.86 13.74 6.23
C GLN A 122 10.49 12.35 6.31
N GLY A 123 10.94 11.78 5.18
CA GLY A 123 11.48 10.42 5.15
C GLY A 123 10.43 9.33 5.38
N TYR A 124 9.14 9.68 5.27
CA TYR A 124 8.01 8.81 5.59
C TYR A 124 8.03 7.47 4.87
N PHE A 125 8.43 7.47 3.60
CA PHE A 125 8.51 6.25 2.79
C PHE A 125 9.78 5.43 3.00
N ASN A 126 10.75 5.93 3.79
CA ASN A 126 12.02 5.24 3.99
C ASN A 126 11.83 3.95 4.78
N LYS A 127 12.46 2.88 4.30
CA LYS A 127 12.41 1.52 4.87
C LYS A 127 11.02 0.88 4.87
N THR A 128 10.05 1.43 4.13
CA THR A 128 8.71 0.85 3.97
C THR A 128 8.69 -0.20 2.86
N LYS A 129 7.70 -1.10 2.88
CA LYS A 129 7.50 -2.12 1.83
C LYS A 129 6.33 -1.73 0.93
N CYS A 130 6.38 -2.16 -0.34
CA CYS A 130 5.19 -2.22 -1.18
C CYS A 130 4.47 -3.53 -0.83
N HIS A 131 3.31 -3.42 -0.23
CA HIS A 131 2.65 -4.53 0.45
C HIS A 131 1.74 -5.35 -0.45
N ARG A 132 1.31 -4.81 -1.62
CA ARG A 132 0.36 -5.47 -2.51
C ARG A 132 0.78 -5.35 -3.97
N LEU A 133 0.70 -6.46 -4.68
CA LEU A 133 0.78 -6.57 -6.12
C LEU A 133 -0.51 -7.21 -6.63
N THR A 134 -1.12 -6.65 -7.68
CA THR A 134 -2.22 -7.29 -8.38
C THR A 134 -1.80 -7.65 -9.80
N ALA A 135 -2.21 -8.80 -10.28
CA ALA A 135 -1.79 -9.36 -11.56
C ALA A 135 -2.99 -9.90 -12.39
N TYR A 136 -4.12 -9.19 -12.34
CA TYR A 136 -5.29 -9.53 -13.13
C TYR A 136 -5.11 -9.02 -14.57
N HIS A 137 -4.82 -9.93 -15.51
CA HIS A 137 -4.54 -9.58 -16.90
C HIS A 137 -5.71 -9.84 -17.85
N THR A 138 -6.79 -10.46 -17.37
CA THR A 138 -7.93 -10.85 -18.20
C THR A 138 -9.22 -10.15 -17.78
N PRO A 139 -10.02 -9.66 -18.74
CA PRO A 139 -11.37 -9.19 -18.43
C PRO A 139 -12.18 -10.25 -17.69
N PRO A 140 -13.05 -9.86 -16.76
CA PRO A 140 -13.44 -8.49 -16.47
C PRO A 140 -12.55 -7.75 -15.45
N TYR A 141 -11.44 -8.31 -14.99
CA TYR A 141 -10.67 -7.82 -13.82
C TYR A 141 -9.25 -7.32 -14.18
N ALA A 142 -9.06 -6.68 -15.34
CA ALA A 142 -7.75 -6.10 -15.65
C ALA A 142 -7.31 -5.09 -14.57
N LEU A 143 -6.40 -5.51 -13.71
CA LEU A 143 -5.81 -4.69 -12.65
C LEU A 143 -4.38 -5.13 -12.38
N SER A 144 -3.43 -4.31 -12.78
CA SER A 144 -1.99 -4.61 -12.79
C SER A 144 -1.22 -3.48 -12.11
N VAL A 145 -1.18 -3.51 -10.77
CA VAL A 145 -0.60 -2.44 -9.96
C VAL A 145 0.33 -2.96 -8.87
N LEU A 146 1.34 -2.16 -8.52
CA LEU A 146 2.13 -2.29 -7.31
C LEU A 146 1.72 -1.19 -6.33
N GLN A 147 1.16 -1.54 -5.19
CA GLN A 147 0.72 -0.60 -4.15
C GLN A 147 1.76 -0.48 -3.02
N CYS A 148 2.07 0.75 -2.67
CA CYS A 148 3.07 1.14 -1.69
C CYS A 148 2.53 2.29 -0.80
N GLY A 149 3.37 2.82 0.09
CA GLY A 149 3.07 4.05 0.85
C GLY A 149 2.40 3.82 2.20
N ASP A 150 2.19 2.56 2.58
CA ASP A 150 1.81 2.19 3.93
C ASP A 150 3.09 1.94 4.77
N PRO A 151 3.35 2.72 5.82
CA PRO A 151 4.54 2.54 6.68
C PRO A 151 4.50 1.23 7.46
N LEU A 152 3.31 0.73 7.80
CA LEU A 152 3.12 -0.55 8.49
C LEU A 152 3.20 -1.73 7.53
N GLY A 153 2.90 -1.50 6.25
CA GLY A 153 2.89 -2.51 5.21
C GLY A 153 1.80 -3.56 5.38
N THR A 154 0.68 -3.19 5.97
CA THR A 154 -0.50 -4.03 6.23
C THR A 154 -1.64 -3.74 5.27
N GLY A 155 -1.58 -2.61 4.56
CA GLY A 155 -2.67 -2.03 3.77
C GLY A 155 -3.52 -1.03 4.56
N TRP A 156 -3.34 -0.91 5.86
CA TRP A 156 -4.12 -0.04 6.74
C TRP A 156 -3.37 1.23 7.18
N GLY A 157 -2.04 1.24 7.04
CA GLY A 157 -1.21 2.37 7.50
C GLY A 157 -1.41 3.63 6.67
N ASP A 158 -1.39 4.78 7.35
CA ASP A 158 -1.66 6.10 6.81
C ASP A 158 -0.81 7.19 7.49
N PRO A 159 -0.82 8.45 6.99
CA PRO A 159 -0.02 9.55 7.55
C PRO A 159 -0.74 10.28 8.69
N GLY A 160 -1.91 9.83 9.13
CA GLY A 160 -2.73 10.46 10.15
C GLY A 160 -3.59 11.63 9.65
N TYR A 161 -3.65 11.85 8.35
CA TYR A 161 -4.51 12.86 7.75
C TYR A 161 -5.04 12.40 6.40
N TRP A 162 -6.17 13.01 5.98
CA TRP A 162 -6.77 12.85 4.67
C TRP A 162 -6.80 14.16 3.91
N PHE A 163 -6.91 14.06 2.58
CA PHE A 163 -7.21 15.18 1.69
C PHE A 163 -8.11 14.72 0.54
N ARG A 164 -8.78 15.71 -0.07
CA ARG A 164 -9.80 15.48 -1.10
C ARG A 164 -9.25 14.91 -2.39
N ASP A 165 -10.13 14.33 -3.18
CA ASP A 165 -9.85 13.84 -4.51
C ASP A 165 -9.58 14.99 -5.51
N GLU A 166 -8.71 14.71 -6.49
CA GLU A 166 -8.40 15.61 -7.59
C GLU A 166 -8.59 14.87 -8.92
N PHE A 167 -9.68 15.19 -9.62
CA PHE A 167 -10.13 14.41 -10.78
C PHE A 167 -9.53 14.84 -12.13
N LYS A 168 -8.82 15.97 -12.22
CA LYS A 168 -8.27 16.45 -13.48
C LYS A 168 -7.36 15.43 -14.15
N GLY A 169 -6.53 14.74 -13.38
CA GLY A 169 -5.62 13.71 -13.90
C GLY A 169 -6.36 12.49 -14.43
N VAL A 170 -7.29 11.94 -13.65
CA VAL A 170 -8.04 10.75 -14.04
C VAL A 170 -9.03 11.03 -15.17
N ASN A 171 -9.64 12.21 -15.22
CA ASN A 171 -10.53 12.60 -16.32
C ASN A 171 -9.81 12.69 -17.66
N ALA A 172 -8.51 12.95 -17.67
CA ALA A 172 -7.67 12.95 -18.87
C ALA A 172 -7.29 11.55 -19.36
N LEU A 173 -7.54 10.49 -18.59
CA LEU A 173 -7.29 9.11 -19.02
C LEU A 173 -8.32 8.67 -20.06
N PRO A 174 -7.94 7.77 -20.99
CA PRO A 174 -8.90 7.16 -21.90
C PRO A 174 -9.96 6.38 -21.12
N ASN A 175 -11.16 6.29 -21.70
CA ASN A 175 -12.16 5.36 -21.21
C ASN A 175 -11.71 3.93 -21.49
N TRP A 176 -12.10 2.98 -20.64
CA TRP A 176 -11.92 1.57 -20.97
C TRP A 176 -12.82 1.22 -22.17
N PRO A 177 -12.36 0.43 -23.17
CA PRO A 177 -13.08 0.23 -24.42
C PRO A 177 -14.55 -0.18 -24.28
N ASP A 178 -14.86 -1.06 -23.32
CA ASP A 178 -16.22 -1.55 -23.07
C ASP A 178 -17.08 -0.59 -22.23
N PHE A 179 -16.54 0.56 -21.83
CA PHE A 179 -17.19 1.58 -21.00
C PHE A 179 -17.04 2.99 -21.59
N PRO A 180 -17.65 3.25 -22.76
CA PRO A 180 -17.53 4.54 -23.44
C PRO A 180 -18.17 5.69 -22.67
N ASP A 181 -19.05 5.40 -21.70
CA ASP A 181 -19.67 6.34 -20.77
C ASP A 181 -18.68 6.92 -19.73
N GLY A 182 -17.46 6.38 -19.66
CA GLY A 182 -16.43 6.80 -18.72
C GLY A 182 -16.60 6.24 -17.31
N SER A 183 -17.55 5.35 -17.05
CA SER A 183 -17.72 4.69 -15.75
C SER A 183 -16.53 3.80 -15.38
N ARG A 184 -15.68 3.49 -16.36
CA ARG A 184 -14.37 2.85 -16.18
C ARG A 184 -13.34 3.56 -17.04
N LYS A 185 -12.20 3.86 -16.44
CA LYS A 185 -11.04 4.44 -17.11
C LYS A 185 -9.97 3.39 -17.34
N ASN A 186 -9.19 3.58 -18.41
CA ASN A 186 -7.94 2.88 -18.60
C ASN A 186 -6.83 3.66 -17.88
N TYR A 187 -6.43 3.17 -16.71
CA TYR A 187 -5.21 3.64 -16.06
C TYR A 187 -4.04 3.02 -16.82
N VAL A 188 -3.59 3.75 -17.82
CA VAL A 188 -2.56 3.28 -18.75
C VAL A 188 -1.26 2.97 -18.02
N ARG A 189 -0.52 2.01 -18.54
CA ARG A 189 0.81 1.64 -18.05
C ARG A 189 1.68 2.86 -17.75
N GLY A 190 2.29 2.88 -16.59
CA GLY A 190 3.10 3.97 -16.07
C GLY A 190 2.34 5.01 -15.25
N THR A 191 1.01 4.93 -15.15
CA THR A 191 0.22 5.84 -14.29
C THR A 191 0.62 5.69 -12.82
N LEU A 192 0.72 6.83 -12.12
CA LEU A 192 0.85 6.94 -10.68
C LEU A 192 -0.41 7.57 -10.10
N ALA A 193 -1.08 6.91 -9.18
CA ALA A 193 -2.30 7.39 -8.54
C ALA A 193 -2.33 7.11 -7.03
N MET A 194 -3.12 7.91 -6.30
CA MET A 194 -3.38 7.66 -4.88
C MET A 194 -4.31 6.47 -4.71
N ALA A 195 -4.03 5.63 -3.72
CA ALA A 195 -4.99 4.70 -3.18
C ALA A 195 -5.84 5.41 -2.11
N ASN A 196 -7.12 5.05 -2.01
CA ASN A 196 -8.04 5.63 -1.04
C ASN A 196 -9.00 4.57 -0.47
N ALA A 197 -9.72 4.91 0.58
CA ALA A 197 -10.76 4.09 1.22
C ALA A 197 -12.18 4.62 0.92
N GLY A 198 -12.34 5.38 -0.14
CA GLY A 198 -13.56 6.04 -0.58
C GLY A 198 -13.32 7.52 -0.90
N PRO A 199 -14.37 8.29 -1.22
CA PRO A 199 -14.24 9.69 -1.59
C PRO A 199 -13.49 10.52 -0.54
N ASP A 200 -12.56 11.36 -1.00
CA ASP A 200 -11.81 12.33 -0.18
C ASP A 200 -10.98 11.72 0.96
N THR A 201 -10.55 10.45 0.81
CA THR A 201 -9.71 9.75 1.80
C THR A 201 -8.30 9.46 1.30
N ASN A 202 -7.74 10.34 0.45
CA ASN A 202 -6.34 10.22 0.06
C ASN A 202 -5.42 10.43 1.26
N GLY A 203 -4.48 9.53 1.49
CA GLY A 203 -3.50 9.60 2.58
C GLY A 203 -2.07 9.54 2.06
N SER A 204 -1.35 8.46 2.38
CA SER A 204 0.02 8.21 1.91
C SER A 204 0.12 7.06 0.91
N GLN A 205 -0.86 6.18 0.84
CA GLN A 205 -0.79 5.02 -0.04
C GLN A 205 -1.00 5.41 -1.50
N PHE A 206 -0.21 4.82 -2.38
CA PHE A 206 -0.23 5.05 -3.82
C PHE A 206 0.00 3.75 -4.58
N PHE A 207 -0.37 3.74 -5.85
CA PHE A 207 -0.08 2.61 -6.72
C PHE A 207 0.57 3.04 -8.04
N LEU A 208 1.41 2.13 -8.54
CA LEU A 208 2.14 2.24 -9.79
C LEU A 208 1.57 1.22 -10.76
N VAL A 209 1.01 1.69 -11.86
CA VAL A 209 0.38 0.85 -12.88
C VAL A 209 1.47 0.28 -13.79
N TYR A 210 1.66 -1.04 -13.79
CA TYR A 210 2.67 -1.69 -14.62
C TYR A 210 2.11 -2.28 -15.92
N ASP A 211 0.79 -2.44 -16.02
CA ASP A 211 0.07 -2.78 -17.25
C ASP A 211 -1.32 -2.12 -17.22
N ASP A 212 -1.93 -1.89 -18.39
CA ASP A 212 -3.19 -1.20 -18.51
C ASP A 212 -4.25 -1.77 -17.57
N SER A 213 -4.88 -0.91 -16.78
CA SER A 213 -5.73 -1.31 -15.68
C SER A 213 -7.11 -0.65 -15.74
N ARG A 214 -8.17 -1.47 -15.61
CA ARG A 214 -9.55 -1.03 -15.62
C ARG A 214 -10.04 -0.67 -14.22
N LEU A 215 -10.17 0.61 -13.93
CA LEU A 215 -10.66 1.10 -12.65
C LEU A 215 -11.78 2.12 -12.83
N ARG A 216 -12.55 2.35 -11.77
CA ARG A 216 -13.44 3.51 -11.67
C ARG A 216 -12.62 4.79 -11.64
N PRO A 217 -13.18 5.96 -12.06
CA PRO A 217 -12.47 7.23 -12.04
C PRO A 217 -12.34 7.85 -10.64
N ASP A 218 -12.19 7.03 -9.61
CA ASP A 218 -12.24 7.43 -8.20
C ASP A 218 -10.85 7.68 -7.58
N TYR A 219 -9.78 7.49 -8.37
CA TYR A 219 -8.40 7.60 -7.84
C TYR A 219 -7.68 8.81 -8.40
N THR A 220 -7.14 9.65 -7.53
CA THR A 220 -6.38 10.84 -7.90
C THR A 220 -5.10 10.49 -8.65
N VAL A 221 -5.05 10.75 -9.95
CA VAL A 221 -3.86 10.57 -10.79
C VAL A 221 -2.97 11.81 -10.69
N PHE A 222 -1.78 11.64 -10.11
CA PHE A 222 -0.88 12.75 -9.80
C PHE A 222 0.50 12.67 -10.45
N GLY A 223 0.75 11.64 -11.27
CA GLY A 223 2.04 11.51 -11.91
C GLY A 223 2.18 10.28 -12.80
N ARG A 224 3.42 9.98 -13.12
CA ARG A 224 3.79 8.81 -13.93
C ARG A 224 5.17 8.28 -13.58
N VAL A 225 5.41 7.02 -13.87
CA VAL A 225 6.72 6.36 -13.78
C VAL A 225 7.53 6.67 -15.04
N THR A 226 8.84 6.88 -14.88
CA THR A 226 9.76 7.03 -16.03
C THR A 226 10.09 5.68 -16.68
N ALA A 227 10.55 5.70 -17.93
CA ALA A 227 10.90 4.46 -18.63
C ALA A 227 11.92 3.58 -17.87
N PRO A 228 13.01 4.10 -17.26
CA PRO A 228 13.89 3.27 -16.44
C PRO A 228 13.18 2.69 -15.20
N GLY A 229 12.27 3.43 -14.58
CA GLY A 229 11.46 2.93 -13.45
C GLY A 229 10.50 1.83 -13.87
N MET A 230 9.95 1.91 -15.08
CA MET A 230 9.10 0.85 -15.64
C MET A 230 9.83 -0.48 -15.79
N ALA A 231 11.10 -0.48 -16.15
CA ALA A 231 11.89 -1.72 -16.25
C ALA A 231 12.02 -2.42 -14.87
N VAL A 232 12.09 -1.65 -13.79
CA VAL A 232 12.08 -2.22 -12.42
C VAL A 232 10.72 -2.78 -12.08
N LEU A 233 9.62 -2.09 -12.43
CA LEU A 233 8.26 -2.59 -12.23
C LEU A 233 8.01 -3.88 -13.01
N ASP A 234 8.47 -3.97 -14.26
CA ASP A 234 8.35 -5.19 -15.09
C ASP A 234 9.06 -6.38 -14.46
N LYS A 235 10.26 -6.16 -13.90
CA LYS A 235 10.99 -7.19 -13.16
C LYS A 235 10.17 -7.69 -11.95
N ILE A 236 9.54 -6.79 -11.21
CA ILE A 236 8.71 -7.13 -10.05
C ILE A 236 7.46 -7.87 -10.50
N ALA A 237 6.75 -7.34 -11.50
CA ALA A 237 5.53 -7.92 -12.06
C ALA A 237 5.76 -9.32 -12.62
N LYS A 238 6.88 -9.55 -13.31
CA LYS A 238 7.26 -10.87 -13.86
C LYS A 238 7.40 -11.94 -12.79
N ALA A 239 7.78 -11.58 -11.57
CA ALA A 239 7.87 -12.51 -10.46
C ALA A 239 6.48 -12.88 -9.90
N GLY A 240 5.46 -12.05 -10.16
CA GLY A 240 4.08 -12.29 -9.77
C GLY A 240 3.79 -12.07 -8.28
N VAL A 241 2.65 -12.58 -7.85
CA VAL A 241 2.16 -12.56 -6.46
C VAL A 241 2.75 -13.74 -5.71
N LYS A 242 3.05 -13.54 -4.43
CA LYS A 242 3.57 -14.60 -3.54
C LYS A 242 2.51 -15.70 -3.37
N PRO A 243 2.81 -16.97 -3.64
CA PRO A 243 1.83 -18.04 -3.48
C PRO A 243 1.45 -18.30 -2.01
N GLY A 244 0.22 -18.65 -1.77
CA GLY A 244 -0.14 -19.52 -0.65
C GLY A 244 -0.84 -18.91 0.56
N GLU A 245 -1.16 -17.61 0.57
CA GLU A 245 -1.85 -17.03 1.75
C GLU A 245 -3.08 -16.18 1.38
N GLU A 246 -3.29 -15.89 0.08
CA GLU A 246 -4.33 -15.00 -0.37
C GLU A 246 -5.53 -15.78 -0.93
N TYR A 247 -6.69 -15.20 -0.75
CA TYR A 247 -7.96 -15.69 -1.28
C TYR A 247 -7.99 -15.63 -2.83
N TYR A 248 -7.16 -14.75 -3.41
CA TYR A 248 -7.01 -14.57 -4.86
C TYR A 248 -5.54 -14.73 -5.27
N PRO A 249 -5.21 -15.67 -6.17
CA PRO A 249 -3.84 -15.93 -6.58
C PRO A 249 -3.18 -14.75 -7.34
N GLU A 250 -3.97 -13.80 -7.83
CA GLU A 250 -3.51 -12.61 -8.55
C GLU A 250 -3.51 -11.34 -7.68
N ASP A 251 -3.73 -11.43 -6.36
CA ASP A 251 -3.78 -10.27 -5.47
C ASP A 251 -3.15 -10.59 -4.12
N GLY A 252 -2.04 -9.95 -3.79
CA GLY A 252 -1.34 -10.20 -2.53
C GLY A 252 0.05 -9.57 -2.48
N ALA A 253 0.89 -10.05 -1.59
CA ALA A 253 2.25 -9.58 -1.50
C ALA A 253 3.05 -9.92 -2.77
N PRO A 254 3.93 -9.03 -3.28
CA PRO A 254 4.79 -9.37 -4.41
C PRO A 254 5.71 -10.54 -4.06
N ALA A 255 5.80 -11.55 -4.96
CA ALA A 255 6.70 -12.70 -4.81
C ALA A 255 8.17 -12.26 -4.72
N LEU A 256 8.53 -11.21 -5.43
CA LEU A 256 9.79 -10.51 -5.27
C LEU A 256 9.59 -9.33 -4.29
N PRO A 257 9.99 -9.46 -3.00
CA PRO A 257 9.73 -8.43 -2.01
C PRO A 257 10.31 -7.07 -2.40
N VAL A 258 9.49 -6.02 -2.32
CA VAL A 258 9.87 -4.66 -2.68
C VAL A 258 9.90 -3.80 -1.41
N ARG A 259 11.08 -3.20 -1.14
CA ARG A 259 11.26 -2.25 -0.04
C ARG A 259 11.82 -0.94 -0.59
N ILE A 260 11.18 0.16 -0.28
CA ILE A 260 11.70 1.51 -0.52
C ILE A 260 12.76 1.78 0.55
N MET A 261 14.02 1.78 0.17
CA MET A 261 15.12 2.06 1.11
C MET A 261 15.18 3.53 1.46
N THR A 262 15.05 4.39 0.44
CA THR A 262 14.91 5.85 0.58
C THR A 262 14.05 6.41 -0.54
N ALA A 263 13.30 7.47 -0.24
CA ALA A 263 12.63 8.31 -1.22
C ALA A 263 13.26 9.70 -1.22
N ARG A 264 13.63 10.22 -2.40
CA ARG A 264 14.32 11.51 -2.51
C ARG A 264 13.72 12.33 -3.65
N ARG A 265 13.45 13.61 -3.36
CA ARG A 265 13.13 14.58 -4.40
C ARG A 265 14.40 14.90 -5.20
N GLY A 266 14.36 14.77 -6.52
CA GLY A 266 15.41 15.25 -7.42
C GLY A 266 15.53 16.76 -7.36
N GLY A 267 16.76 17.29 -7.47
CA GLY A 267 16.95 18.73 -7.70
C GLY A 267 16.32 19.11 -9.04
N ALA A 268 15.68 20.27 -9.07
CA ALA A 268 15.30 20.93 -10.31
C ALA A 268 16.56 21.45 -11.00
#